data_aad6101d29d24cb98e2da044b8aede94
#
_entry.id   aad6101d29d24cb98e2da044b8aede94
#
_cell.length_a   1.000
_cell.length_b   1.000
_cell.length_c   1.000
_cell.angle_alpha   90.00
_cell.angle_beta   90.00
_cell.angle_gamma   90.00
#
_symmetry.space_group_name_H-M   'P 1'
#
loop_
_entity.id
_entity.type
_entity.pdbx_description
1 polymer ?
#
loop_
_entity_poly.entity_id
_entity_poly.type
_entity_poly.pdbx_seq_one_letter_code
_entity_poly.pdbx_strand_id
1 'polypeptide(L)'
;DVSDCSREQLEQLLDLAFSISRDIRAFENTRTGRMLVNLFYEASTRTRVSFEAAAKRLGMHVINVSATGSSVEKGESLEDTFYTIQAMGPDCIVVRHPEEGNATRLAAIAESGVHVINAGDGTRAHPSQALLDALTLKQAFPDFSKIHGRHPDF
;
A
#
# COMPACT_ATOMS: atom_id res chain seq x y z
N ASP A 1 4.21 7.93 2.68
CA ASP A 1 3.75 7.63 4.03
C ASP A 1 2.43 8.37 4.30
N VAL A 2 1.67 7.97 5.36
CA VAL A 2 0.46 8.71 5.78
C VAL A 2 0.80 10.13 6.22
N SER A 3 1.98 10.33 6.79
CA SER A 3 2.49 11.66 7.18
C SER A 3 2.74 12.62 6.00
N ASP A 4 2.83 12.09 4.78
CA ASP A 4 3.06 12.89 3.57
C ASP A 4 1.73 13.39 2.95
N CYS A 5 0.60 12.91 3.48
CA CYS A 5 -0.73 13.29 3.01
C CYS A 5 -1.25 14.51 3.77
N SER A 6 -1.85 15.45 3.05
CA SER A 6 -2.65 16.49 3.71
C SER A 6 -3.89 15.89 4.38
N ARG A 7 -4.45 16.63 5.34
CA ARG A 7 -5.71 16.23 5.98
C ARG A 7 -6.82 15.97 4.96
N GLU A 8 -6.94 16.83 3.97
CA GLU A 8 -7.95 16.70 2.91
C GLU A 8 -7.74 15.42 2.09
N GLN A 9 -6.49 15.08 1.73
CA GLN A 9 -6.17 13.84 1.03
C GLN A 9 -6.51 12.61 1.87
N LEU A 10 -6.25 12.64 3.18
CA LEU A 10 -6.62 11.55 4.08
C LEU A 10 -8.14 11.39 4.19
N GLU A 11 -8.88 12.49 4.31
CA GLU A 11 -10.34 12.46 4.34
C GLU A 11 -10.92 11.87 3.04
N GLN A 12 -10.40 12.26 1.88
CA GLN A 12 -10.80 11.71 0.58
C GLN A 12 -10.52 10.19 0.48
N LEU A 13 -9.35 9.74 0.94
CA LEU A 13 -9.00 8.32 0.97
C LEU A 13 -9.95 7.52 1.88
N LEU A 14 -10.27 8.05 3.06
CA LEU A 14 -11.18 7.39 4.01
C LEU A 14 -12.62 7.35 3.48
N ASP A 15 -13.08 8.42 2.81
CA ASP A 15 -14.41 8.46 2.19
C ASP A 15 -14.52 7.48 1.03
N LEU A 16 -13.48 7.37 0.21
CA LEU A 16 -13.41 6.36 -0.85
C LEU A 16 -13.41 4.95 -0.27
N ALA A 17 -12.60 4.69 0.76
CA ALA A 17 -12.56 3.39 1.43
C ALA A 17 -13.92 3.03 2.05
N PHE A 18 -14.61 4.00 2.65
CA PHE A 18 -15.95 3.81 3.18
C PHE A 18 -16.96 3.47 2.07
N SER A 19 -16.91 4.16 0.93
CA SER A 19 -17.76 3.88 -0.22
C SER A 19 -17.54 2.46 -0.76
N ILE A 20 -16.26 2.03 -0.89
CA ILE A 20 -15.89 0.67 -1.31
C ILE A 20 -16.43 -0.37 -0.32
N SER A 21 -16.35 -0.10 0.99
CA SER A 21 -16.81 -1.02 2.03
C SER A 21 -18.33 -1.24 1.98
N ARG A 22 -19.09 -0.27 1.50
CA ARG A 22 -20.56 -0.35 1.37
C ARG A 22 -21.02 -1.05 0.10
N ASP A 23 -20.30 -0.86 -0.99
CA ASP A 23 -20.59 -1.52 -2.26
C ASP A 23 -19.29 -1.85 -3.01
N ILE A 24 -18.70 -2.97 -2.63
CA ILE A 24 -17.47 -3.44 -3.26
C ILE A 24 -17.66 -3.81 -4.73
N ARG A 25 -18.89 -4.20 -5.12
CA ARG A 25 -19.20 -4.63 -6.48
C ARG A 25 -19.15 -3.48 -7.48
N ALA A 26 -19.48 -2.27 -7.04
CA ALA A 26 -19.39 -1.07 -7.89
C ALA A 26 -17.95 -0.77 -8.36
N PHE A 27 -16.96 -1.35 -7.69
CA PHE A 27 -15.54 -1.16 -8.01
C PHE A 27 -14.90 -2.36 -8.72
N GLU A 28 -15.64 -3.46 -8.89
CA GLU A 28 -15.14 -4.66 -9.57
C GLU A 28 -14.73 -4.33 -11.01
N ASN A 29 -13.58 -4.87 -11.42
CA ASN A 29 -13.04 -4.75 -12.77
C ASN A 29 -12.76 -3.31 -13.26
N THR A 30 -12.75 -2.31 -12.38
CA THR A 30 -12.46 -0.90 -12.76
C THR A 30 -10.99 -0.65 -13.14
N ARG A 31 -10.11 -1.63 -12.95
CA ARG A 31 -8.67 -1.59 -13.28
C ARG A 31 -8.24 -2.78 -14.14
N THR A 32 -9.14 -3.30 -14.97
CA THR A 32 -8.85 -4.42 -15.88
C THR A 32 -7.68 -4.09 -16.81
N GLY A 33 -6.77 -5.06 -16.96
CA GLY A 33 -5.57 -4.92 -17.79
C GLY A 33 -4.39 -4.25 -17.09
N ARG A 34 -4.57 -3.72 -15.88
CA ARG A 34 -3.48 -3.22 -15.04
C ARG A 34 -2.77 -4.35 -14.31
N MET A 35 -1.51 -4.12 -13.94
CA MET A 35 -0.69 -5.11 -13.25
C MET A 35 -0.17 -4.57 -11.92
N LEU A 36 -0.36 -5.38 -10.87
CA LEU A 36 0.20 -5.14 -9.54
C LEU A 36 1.22 -6.21 -9.20
N VAL A 37 2.38 -5.78 -8.70
CA VAL A 37 3.40 -6.69 -8.16
C VAL A 37 3.51 -6.51 -6.65
N ASN A 38 3.30 -7.59 -5.90
CA ASN A 38 3.62 -7.64 -4.48
C ASN A 38 5.09 -8.03 -4.30
N LEU A 39 5.92 -7.12 -3.82
CA LEU A 39 7.35 -7.32 -3.54
C LEU A 39 7.58 -7.33 -2.04
N PHE A 40 7.66 -8.53 -1.45
CA PHE A 40 7.71 -8.73 -0.01
C PHE A 40 9.03 -9.35 0.42
N TYR A 41 9.83 -8.59 1.16
CA TYR A 41 11.09 -9.02 1.80
C TYR A 41 10.88 -9.51 3.24
N GLU A 42 9.69 -9.30 3.79
CA GLU A 42 9.28 -9.77 5.10
C GLU A 42 8.03 -10.64 4.99
N ALA A 43 8.00 -11.74 5.72
CA ALA A 43 6.84 -12.62 5.75
C ALA A 43 5.59 -11.90 6.31
N SER A 44 4.58 -11.76 5.49
CA SER A 44 3.30 -11.15 5.88
C SER A 44 2.15 -11.72 5.07
N THR A 45 1.52 -12.76 5.59
CA THR A 45 0.40 -13.42 4.91
C THR A 45 -0.80 -12.49 4.78
N ARG A 46 -1.23 -11.85 5.87
CA ARG A 46 -2.40 -10.97 5.88
C ARG A 46 -2.26 -9.82 4.89
N THR A 47 -1.17 -9.06 4.98
CA THR A 47 -0.95 -7.88 4.14
C THR A 47 -0.84 -8.27 2.67
N ARG A 48 -0.05 -9.28 2.32
CA ARG A 48 0.10 -9.73 0.94
C ARG A 48 -1.23 -10.20 0.34
N VAL A 49 -1.96 -11.06 1.07
CA VAL A 49 -3.25 -11.59 0.59
C VAL A 49 -4.29 -10.49 0.46
N SER A 50 -4.30 -9.47 1.36
CA SER A 50 -5.24 -8.36 1.25
C SER A 50 -4.99 -7.51 0.00
N PHE A 51 -3.74 -7.18 -0.32
CA PHE A 51 -3.40 -6.48 -1.57
C PHE A 51 -3.72 -7.32 -2.81
N GLU A 52 -3.40 -8.61 -2.78
CA GLU A 52 -3.73 -9.53 -3.87
C GLU A 52 -5.24 -9.60 -4.10
N ALA A 53 -6.03 -9.78 -3.04
CA ALA A 53 -7.48 -9.87 -3.13
C ALA A 53 -8.11 -8.56 -3.65
N ALA A 54 -7.61 -7.41 -3.17
CA ALA A 54 -8.07 -6.10 -3.63
C ALA A 54 -7.78 -5.90 -5.12
N ALA A 55 -6.54 -6.18 -5.56
CA ALA A 55 -6.14 -6.04 -6.95
C ALA A 55 -6.95 -6.95 -7.88
N LYS A 56 -7.16 -8.23 -7.50
CA LYS A 56 -7.98 -9.17 -8.27
C LYS A 56 -9.43 -8.73 -8.39
N ARG A 57 -10.03 -8.17 -7.34
CA ARG A 57 -11.38 -7.59 -7.41
C ARG A 57 -11.46 -6.40 -8.36
N LEU A 58 -10.41 -5.59 -8.40
CA LEU A 58 -10.29 -4.49 -9.36
C LEU A 58 -10.04 -4.96 -10.81
N GLY A 59 -9.87 -6.27 -11.05
CA GLY A 59 -9.59 -6.84 -12.37
C GLY A 59 -8.12 -6.76 -12.78
N MET A 60 -7.22 -6.51 -11.85
CA MET A 60 -5.78 -6.42 -12.12
C MET A 60 -5.13 -7.80 -12.22
N HIS A 61 -4.07 -7.90 -13.02
CA HIS A 61 -3.12 -9.00 -12.94
C HIS A 61 -2.25 -8.85 -11.70
N VAL A 62 -1.98 -9.95 -11.01
CA VAL A 62 -1.17 -9.92 -9.77
C VAL A 62 0.01 -10.88 -9.87
N ILE A 63 1.20 -10.37 -9.59
CA ILE A 63 2.43 -11.15 -9.44
C ILE A 63 2.89 -11.03 -7.98
N ASN A 64 3.21 -12.16 -7.36
CA ASN A 64 3.79 -12.17 -6.01
C ASN A 64 5.26 -12.55 -6.10
N VAL A 65 6.12 -11.69 -5.58
CA VAL A 65 7.56 -11.89 -5.43
C VAL A 65 7.90 -11.89 -3.95
N SER A 66 8.56 -12.94 -3.48
CA SER A 66 9.09 -13.02 -2.11
C SER A 66 10.61 -13.12 -2.16
N ALA A 67 11.28 -12.49 -1.19
CA ALA A 67 12.74 -12.55 -1.09
C ALA A 67 13.24 -13.97 -0.86
N THR A 68 12.49 -14.78 -0.10
CA THR A 68 12.85 -16.18 0.19
C THR A 68 12.73 -17.03 -1.08
N GLY A 69 13.82 -17.63 -1.51
CA GLY A 69 13.88 -18.48 -2.72
C GLY A 69 14.01 -17.70 -4.04
N SER A 70 14.27 -16.39 -3.97
CA SER A 70 14.49 -15.53 -5.15
C SER A 70 15.98 -15.23 -5.37
N SER A 71 16.30 -14.50 -6.46
CA SER A 71 17.67 -14.03 -6.77
C SER A 71 18.29 -13.14 -5.67
N VAL A 72 17.49 -12.59 -4.77
CA VAL A 72 17.93 -11.87 -3.58
C VAL A 72 18.87 -12.73 -2.70
N GLU A 73 18.60 -14.03 -2.55
CA GLU A 73 19.51 -14.97 -1.84
C GLU A 73 20.86 -15.13 -2.55
N LYS A 74 20.96 -14.71 -3.81
CA LYS A 74 22.18 -14.76 -4.61
C LYS A 74 22.99 -13.45 -4.58
N GLY A 75 22.58 -12.46 -3.73
CA GLY A 75 23.29 -11.21 -3.56
C GLY A 75 22.84 -10.10 -4.53
N GLU A 76 21.70 -10.24 -5.20
CA GLU A 76 21.09 -9.16 -5.97
C GLU A 76 20.61 -8.04 -5.05
N SER A 77 20.88 -6.79 -5.42
CA SER A 77 20.42 -5.63 -4.62
C SER A 77 18.92 -5.43 -4.71
N LEU A 78 18.37 -4.71 -3.74
CA LEU A 78 16.95 -4.35 -3.75
C LEU A 78 16.58 -3.52 -4.99
N GLU A 79 17.48 -2.61 -5.38
CA GLU A 79 17.31 -1.76 -6.56
C GLU A 79 17.37 -2.56 -7.86
N ASP A 80 18.28 -3.52 -7.98
CA ASP A 80 18.38 -4.36 -9.19
C ASP A 80 17.13 -5.22 -9.37
N THR A 81 16.64 -5.79 -8.26
CA THR A 81 15.36 -6.52 -8.25
C THR A 81 14.21 -5.59 -8.66
N PHE A 82 14.18 -4.35 -8.14
CA PHE A 82 13.15 -3.38 -8.46
C PHE A 82 13.20 -2.97 -9.94
N TYR A 83 14.38 -2.67 -10.49
CA TYR A 83 14.55 -2.37 -11.92
C TYR A 83 14.11 -3.52 -12.82
N THR A 84 14.45 -4.76 -12.43
CA THR A 84 14.03 -5.95 -13.17
C THR A 84 12.50 -6.07 -13.19
N ILE A 85 11.84 -5.86 -12.05
CA ILE A 85 10.37 -5.90 -11.95
C ILE A 85 9.74 -4.75 -12.75
N GLN A 86 10.29 -3.53 -12.61
CA GLN A 86 9.79 -2.35 -13.31
C GLN A 86 9.85 -2.50 -14.83
N ALA A 87 10.91 -3.13 -15.35
CA ALA A 87 11.05 -3.43 -16.79
C ALA A 87 9.96 -4.38 -17.33
N MET A 88 9.23 -5.10 -16.46
CA MET A 88 8.07 -5.92 -16.84
C MET A 88 6.79 -5.11 -17.03
N GLY A 89 6.81 -3.80 -16.75
CA GLY A 89 5.72 -2.86 -17.00
C GLY A 89 4.55 -2.94 -15.99
N PRO A 90 4.78 -3.09 -14.68
CA PRO A 90 3.69 -3.01 -13.71
C PRO A 90 3.18 -1.58 -13.58
N ASP A 91 1.88 -1.43 -13.31
CA ASP A 91 1.28 -0.14 -12.92
C ASP A 91 1.52 0.19 -11.45
N CYS A 92 1.65 -0.85 -10.62
CA CYS A 92 1.81 -0.69 -9.19
C CYS A 92 2.73 -1.76 -8.60
N ILE A 93 3.64 -1.33 -7.71
CA ILE A 93 4.50 -2.23 -6.93
C ILE A 93 4.23 -1.99 -5.44
N VAL A 94 3.73 -3.01 -4.75
CA VAL A 94 3.49 -3.00 -3.31
C VAL A 94 4.73 -3.53 -2.62
N VAL A 95 5.38 -2.70 -1.83
CA VAL A 95 6.67 -3.01 -1.19
C VAL A 95 6.48 -3.21 0.31
N ARG A 96 7.01 -4.31 0.83
CA ARG A 96 7.19 -4.54 2.27
C ARG A 96 8.61 -4.96 2.56
N HIS A 97 9.31 -4.21 3.42
CA HIS A 97 10.71 -4.45 3.74
C HIS A 97 10.97 -4.33 5.24
N PRO A 98 11.83 -5.20 5.84
CA PRO A 98 12.14 -5.14 7.27
C PRO A 98 13.00 -3.92 7.67
N GLU A 99 13.75 -3.33 6.75
CA GLU A 99 14.54 -2.13 6.97
C GLU A 99 13.78 -0.89 6.55
N GLU A 100 13.92 0.19 7.32
CA GLU A 100 13.24 1.46 7.11
C GLU A 100 13.74 2.23 5.88
N GLY A 101 12.87 3.00 5.25
CA GLY A 101 13.18 3.90 4.13
C GLY A 101 13.18 3.26 2.75
N ASN A 102 13.10 1.92 2.65
CA ASN A 102 13.20 1.22 1.39
C ASN A 102 12.04 1.52 0.44
N ALA A 103 10.80 1.60 0.93
CA ALA A 103 9.66 1.96 0.08
C ALA A 103 9.81 3.38 -0.51
N THR A 104 10.28 4.33 0.29
CA THR A 104 10.55 5.72 -0.16
C THR A 104 11.69 5.75 -1.18
N ARG A 105 12.77 5.00 -0.93
CA ARG A 105 13.91 4.90 -1.85
C ARG A 105 13.51 4.33 -3.21
N LEU A 106 12.72 3.26 -3.22
CA LEU A 106 12.21 2.68 -4.46
C LEU A 106 11.23 3.60 -5.19
N ALA A 107 10.38 4.33 -4.46
CA ALA A 107 9.50 5.34 -5.07
C ALA A 107 10.27 6.47 -5.77
N ALA A 108 11.45 6.84 -5.25
CA ALA A 108 12.30 7.88 -5.83
C ALA A 108 12.98 7.46 -7.15
N ILE A 109 13.17 6.16 -7.37
CA ILE A 109 13.78 5.60 -8.61
C ILE A 109 12.75 4.97 -9.54
N ALA A 110 11.46 5.01 -9.17
CA ALA A 110 10.39 4.49 -10.00
C ALA A 110 10.22 5.32 -11.28
N GLU A 111 10.04 4.64 -12.42
CA GLU A 111 9.76 5.28 -13.69
C GLU A 111 8.37 5.91 -13.73
N SER A 112 8.19 6.86 -14.62
CA SER A 112 6.89 7.51 -14.82
C SER A 112 5.81 6.47 -15.16
N GLY A 113 4.72 6.48 -14.41
CA GLY A 113 3.61 5.55 -14.57
C GLY A 113 3.66 4.33 -13.65
N VAL A 114 4.78 4.08 -12.95
CA VAL A 114 4.88 3.05 -11.92
C VAL A 114 4.62 3.65 -10.54
N HIS A 115 3.63 3.12 -9.83
CA HIS A 115 3.26 3.59 -8.49
C HIS A 115 3.79 2.64 -7.42
N VAL A 116 4.46 3.18 -6.39
CA VAL A 116 4.95 2.39 -5.25
C VAL A 116 4.03 2.58 -4.06
N ILE A 117 3.54 1.47 -3.51
CA ILE A 117 2.72 1.45 -2.29
C ILE A 117 3.54 0.83 -1.15
N ASN A 118 3.67 1.57 -0.05
CA ASN A 118 4.30 1.08 1.17
C ASN A 118 3.32 0.17 1.96
N ALA A 119 3.66 -1.11 2.07
CA ALA A 119 2.89 -2.12 2.82
C ALA A 119 3.55 -2.54 4.14
N GLY A 120 4.56 -1.79 4.57
CA GLY A 120 5.33 -1.97 5.79
C GLY A 120 6.79 -1.63 5.58
N ASP A 121 7.35 -0.78 6.45
CA ASP A 121 8.65 -0.16 6.33
C ASP A 121 9.38 -0.29 7.68
N GLY A 122 9.87 -1.46 7.95
CA GLY A 122 10.49 -1.81 9.22
C GLY A 122 9.56 -1.58 10.40
N THR A 123 10.08 -0.92 11.42
CA THR A 123 9.32 -0.49 12.60
C THR A 123 8.69 0.90 12.46
N ARG A 124 9.04 1.63 11.38
CA ARG A 124 8.69 3.03 11.17
C ARG A 124 7.23 3.22 10.79
N ALA A 125 6.74 2.49 9.79
CA ALA A 125 5.44 2.78 9.23
C ALA A 125 4.75 1.55 8.61
N HIS A 126 3.44 1.51 8.76
CA HIS A 126 2.56 0.61 8.04
C HIS A 126 1.34 1.40 7.55
N PRO A 127 1.47 2.17 6.45
CA PRO A 127 0.46 3.15 6.04
C PRO A 127 -0.93 2.54 5.81
N SER A 128 -1.01 1.36 5.18
CA SER A 128 -2.29 0.70 4.97
C SER A 128 -2.96 0.28 6.29
N GLN A 129 -2.20 -0.12 7.32
CA GLN A 129 -2.76 -0.41 8.64
C GLN A 129 -3.27 0.85 9.32
N ALA A 130 -2.51 1.94 9.28
CA ALA A 130 -2.93 3.22 9.84
C ALA A 130 -4.24 3.73 9.20
N LEU A 131 -4.40 3.57 7.88
CA LEU A 131 -5.64 3.93 7.19
C LEU A 131 -6.81 3.02 7.58
N LEU A 132 -6.58 1.71 7.79
CA LEU A 132 -7.62 0.79 8.29
C LEU A 132 -8.08 1.16 9.69
N ASP A 133 -7.16 1.49 10.59
CA ASP A 133 -7.47 1.92 11.94
C ASP A 133 -8.23 3.25 11.93
N ALA A 134 -7.79 4.21 11.13
CA ALA A 134 -8.47 5.50 10.95
C ALA A 134 -9.90 5.33 10.39
N LEU A 135 -10.09 4.43 9.41
CA LEU A 135 -11.42 4.11 8.89
C LEU A 135 -12.33 3.50 9.96
N THR A 136 -11.80 2.58 10.75
CA THR A 136 -12.52 1.93 11.84
C THR A 136 -12.96 2.97 12.88
N LEU A 137 -12.07 3.88 13.27
CA LEU A 137 -12.39 4.98 14.18
C LEU A 137 -13.44 5.92 13.60
N LYS A 138 -13.32 6.29 12.32
CA LYS A 138 -14.30 7.14 11.64
C LYS A 138 -15.69 6.50 11.60
N GLN A 139 -15.78 5.18 11.42
CA GLN A 139 -17.03 4.44 11.41
C GLN A 139 -17.65 4.32 12.83
N ALA A 140 -16.82 4.05 13.83
CA ALA A 140 -17.26 3.91 15.23
C ALA A 140 -17.66 5.25 15.87
N PHE A 141 -17.02 6.33 15.44
CA PHE A 141 -17.19 7.67 16.00
C PHE A 141 -17.42 8.71 14.88
N PRO A 142 -18.65 8.78 14.30
CA PRO A 142 -18.94 9.70 13.17
C PRO A 142 -18.67 11.18 13.48
N ASP A 143 -18.72 11.56 14.76
CA ASP A 143 -18.44 12.91 15.23
C ASP A 143 -16.97 13.14 15.63
N PHE A 144 -16.07 12.24 15.25
CA PHE A 144 -14.63 12.33 15.59
C PHE A 144 -14.00 13.66 15.15
N SER A 145 -14.51 14.26 14.08
CA SER A 145 -14.10 15.60 13.64
C SER A 145 -14.40 16.72 14.67
N LYS A 146 -15.34 16.48 15.57
CA LYS A 146 -15.72 17.44 16.64
C LYS A 146 -14.85 17.30 17.90
N ILE A 147 -14.10 16.21 18.04
CA ILE A 147 -13.24 15.95 19.20
C ILE A 147 -11.95 16.81 19.15
N HIS A 148 -11.57 17.28 17.97
CA HIS A 148 -10.37 18.11 17.77
C HIS A 148 -10.44 19.55 18.33
N GLY A 149 -11.52 19.94 19.03
CA GLY A 149 -11.63 21.24 19.70
C GLY A 149 -11.13 21.27 21.15
N ARG A 150 -10.68 20.14 21.70
CA ARG A 150 -10.17 20.06 23.07
C ARG A 150 -8.87 19.29 23.07
N HIS A 151 -7.77 19.96 22.71
CA HIS A 151 -6.47 19.53 23.22
C HIS A 151 -6.43 19.88 24.70
N PRO A 152 -6.29 18.88 25.59
CA PRO A 152 -5.64 19.16 26.85
C PRO A 152 -4.17 19.39 26.51
N ASP A 153 -3.63 20.48 27.02
CA ASP A 153 -2.21 20.80 26.95
C ASP A 153 -1.39 19.60 27.45
N PHE A 154 -0.54 19.01 26.56
CA PHE A 154 0.58 18.18 26.91
C PHE A 154 1.87 18.89 26.51
#